data_114fd2f48ca57308fadf5c67d42a1739
#
_entry.id   114fd2f48ca57308fadf5c67d42a1739
#
_cell.length_a   1.000
_cell.length_b   1.000
_cell.length_c   1.000
_cell.angle_alpha   90.00
_cell.angle_beta   90.00
_cell.angle_gamma   90.00
#
_symmetry.space_group_name_H-M   'P 1'
#
loop_
_entity.id
_entity.type
_entity.pdbx_description
1 polymer ?
#
loop_
_entity_poly.entity_id
_entity_poly.type
_entity_poly.pdbx_seq_one_letter_code
_entity_poly.pdbx_strand_id
1 'polypeptide(L)'
;MDYSAANSQLWNMLIQIGIIAILLVISNILRHKVPFIKKTLMPTSVIAGFLLLLVKSLGWLPVDSQFLEMVTYHGIAIGFIALSLKIEKKESTKEGAKLALKNGAVIVSTYLVQAIVGLAISLGLAFTFMPGLFKASGILLPMGYGQGPGQANNVGTTYESLGFVGGQSYGLAIAAAGFLCACIVGVIYINVQSKKLRLQKEEHEDISGSVTVETFQDRNEIPISQSIDKLSMQMALIIVVYLATFLVIKGVTDLLGTHLPGVAATISPLLWGFNFIIGSLMALLLKAIIKGLTKVKIVKRQYQNNYLLSRISGLAFDVMIICGIAAIDFDDISGLWVPFVITAVVGGIATFVYLKFICNKLYADYKEEGFLSMFGMLTGTISSGILLLREIDPDFETPAANNLVSGSGTGIAFGAPVLVLVSLAPKSTGWCFGVVGLATVYLAIL
;
A
#
# COMPACT_ATOMS: atom_id res chain seq x y z
N MET A 1 24.20 -31.84 4.65
CA MET A 1 23.88 -30.45 5.01
C MET A 1 24.15 -30.31 6.53
N ASP A 2 24.88 -29.29 6.93
CA ASP A 2 25.09 -29.02 8.36
C ASP A 2 23.85 -28.34 8.95
N TYR A 3 23.25 -28.94 9.99
CA TYR A 3 22.06 -28.39 10.68
C TYR A 3 22.43 -27.67 12.00
N SER A 4 23.71 -27.45 12.26
CA SER A 4 24.18 -26.73 13.44
C SER A 4 23.93 -25.22 13.33
N ALA A 5 24.07 -24.51 14.43
CA ALA A 5 24.00 -23.05 14.51
C ALA A 5 25.10 -22.35 13.67
N ALA A 6 26.17 -23.08 13.31
CA ALA A 6 27.26 -22.54 12.48
C ALA A 6 26.84 -22.35 10.99
N ASN A 7 25.76 -22.99 10.54
CA ASN A 7 25.27 -22.85 9.18
C ASN A 7 24.45 -21.56 9.00
N SER A 8 25.14 -20.46 8.71
CA SER A 8 24.50 -19.14 8.50
C SER A 8 23.48 -19.12 7.37
N GLN A 9 23.69 -19.89 6.29
CA GLN A 9 22.71 -19.97 5.18
C GLN A 9 21.37 -20.56 5.63
N LEU A 10 21.40 -21.51 6.55
CA LEU A 10 20.21 -22.15 7.07
C LEU A 10 19.43 -21.21 8.01
N TRP A 11 20.14 -20.49 8.87
CA TRP A 11 19.53 -19.77 9.98
C TRP A 11 19.28 -18.28 9.74
N ASN A 12 20.04 -17.63 8.84
CA ASN A 12 19.99 -16.17 8.67
C ASN A 12 18.57 -15.64 8.37
N MET A 13 17.86 -16.27 7.46
CA MET A 13 16.49 -15.87 7.12
C MET A 13 15.56 -16.03 8.33
N LEU A 14 15.64 -17.16 9.04
CA LEU A 14 14.79 -17.42 10.21
C LEU A 14 15.07 -16.44 11.35
N ILE A 15 16.36 -16.11 11.60
CA ILE A 15 16.74 -15.11 12.60
C ILE A 15 16.15 -13.75 12.27
N GLN A 16 16.26 -13.30 11.03
CA GLN A 16 15.70 -12.00 10.62
C GLN A 16 14.18 -11.96 10.72
N ILE A 17 13.47 -13.03 10.31
CA ILE A 17 12.02 -13.17 10.53
C ILE A 17 11.69 -13.15 12.02
N GLY A 18 12.48 -13.83 12.86
CA GLY A 18 12.34 -13.83 14.31
C GLY A 18 12.47 -12.43 14.93
N ILE A 19 13.46 -11.66 14.48
CA ILE A 19 13.65 -10.26 14.91
C ILE A 19 12.41 -9.42 14.56
N ILE A 20 11.92 -9.52 13.33
CA ILE A 20 10.70 -8.80 12.89
C ILE A 20 9.51 -9.19 13.77
N ALA A 21 9.33 -10.48 14.04
CA ALA A 21 8.22 -10.98 14.86
C ALA A 21 8.32 -10.47 16.31
N ILE A 22 9.51 -10.48 16.91
CA ILE A 22 9.73 -9.96 18.27
C ILE A 22 9.40 -8.45 18.33
N LEU A 23 9.87 -7.67 17.36
CA LEU A 23 9.60 -6.23 17.32
C LEU A 23 8.12 -5.93 17.07
N LEU A 24 7.42 -6.76 16.30
CA LEU A 24 5.97 -6.64 16.14
C LEU A 24 5.23 -6.87 17.47
N VAL A 25 5.62 -7.89 18.24
CA VAL A 25 5.07 -8.16 19.58
C VAL A 25 5.37 -7.01 20.54
N ILE A 26 6.62 -6.54 20.57
CA ILE A 26 7.01 -5.39 21.41
C ILE A 26 6.20 -4.16 21.04
N SER A 27 6.03 -3.88 19.76
CA SER A 27 5.26 -2.74 19.26
C SER A 27 3.79 -2.81 19.64
N ASN A 28 3.20 -4.01 19.63
CA ASN A 28 1.85 -4.23 20.11
C ASN A 28 1.73 -3.93 21.63
N ILE A 29 2.69 -4.38 22.44
CA ILE A 29 2.74 -4.08 23.88
C ILE A 29 2.91 -2.58 24.10
N LEU A 30 3.81 -1.90 23.39
CA LEU A 30 4.03 -0.46 23.49
C LEU A 30 2.77 0.33 23.14
N ARG A 31 2.08 -0.06 22.06
CA ARG A 31 0.84 0.59 21.63
C ARG A 31 -0.25 0.51 22.71
N HIS A 32 -0.35 -0.62 23.43
CA HIS A 32 -1.36 -0.78 24.49
C HIS A 32 -0.94 -0.17 25.83
N LYS A 33 0.35 -0.21 26.19
CA LYS A 33 0.87 0.20 27.51
C LYS A 33 1.30 1.65 27.57
N VAL A 34 1.77 2.24 26.47
CA VAL A 34 2.32 3.61 26.46
C VAL A 34 1.22 4.60 26.02
N PRO A 35 0.70 5.45 26.94
CA PRO A 35 -0.42 6.36 26.63
C PRO A 35 -0.14 7.32 25.48
N PHE A 36 1.11 7.78 25.34
CA PHE A 36 1.52 8.64 24.23
C PHE A 36 1.37 7.93 22.89
N ILE A 37 1.88 6.69 22.76
CA ILE A 37 1.80 5.89 21.53
C ILE A 37 0.34 5.53 21.22
N LYS A 38 -0.46 5.16 22.23
CA LYS A 38 -1.89 4.89 22.06
C LYS A 38 -2.63 6.09 21.45
N LYS A 39 -2.29 7.33 21.88
CA LYS A 39 -2.91 8.56 21.37
C LYS A 39 -2.50 8.93 19.94
N THR A 40 -1.40 8.39 19.40
CA THR A 40 -0.96 8.69 18.03
C THR A 40 -1.75 7.93 16.97
N LEU A 41 -2.54 6.92 17.35
CA LEU A 41 -3.27 6.02 16.44
C LEU A 41 -2.39 5.35 15.39
N MET A 42 -1.10 5.22 15.68
CA MET A 42 -0.14 4.63 14.75
C MET A 42 -0.37 3.11 14.64
N PRO A 43 -0.42 2.53 13.42
CA PRO A 43 -0.48 1.09 13.24
C PRO A 43 0.71 0.38 13.90
N THR A 44 0.47 -0.80 14.47
CA THR A 44 1.52 -1.58 15.14
C THR A 44 2.69 -1.92 14.21
N SER A 45 2.41 -2.20 12.94
CA SER A 45 3.42 -2.44 11.90
C SER A 45 4.31 -1.22 11.64
N VAL A 46 3.76 -0.01 11.69
CA VAL A 46 4.53 1.23 11.53
C VAL A 46 5.47 1.45 12.73
N ILE A 47 4.97 1.23 13.96
CA ILE A 47 5.79 1.31 15.17
C ILE A 47 6.94 0.30 15.10
N ALA A 48 6.64 -0.94 14.71
CA ALA A 48 7.64 -2.00 14.55
C ALA A 48 8.68 -1.66 13.48
N GLY A 49 8.27 -1.06 12.37
CA GLY A 49 9.15 -0.58 11.31
C GLY A 49 10.13 0.49 11.79
N PHE A 50 9.65 1.50 12.53
CA PHE A 50 10.54 2.52 13.11
C PHE A 50 11.46 1.96 14.19
N LEU A 51 11.00 1.02 15.03
CA LEU A 51 11.85 0.35 16.00
C LEU A 51 12.95 -0.47 15.30
N LEU A 52 12.60 -1.21 14.25
CA LEU A 52 13.56 -2.00 13.48
C LEU A 52 14.56 -1.08 12.77
N LEU A 53 14.12 0.02 12.17
CA LEU A 53 14.98 1.04 11.58
C LEU A 53 15.97 1.59 12.60
N LEU A 54 15.50 1.96 13.80
CA LEU A 54 16.35 2.47 14.88
C LEU A 54 17.41 1.45 15.30
N VAL A 55 16.99 0.20 15.57
CA VAL A 55 17.89 -0.85 16.05
C VAL A 55 18.89 -1.25 14.97
N LYS A 56 18.48 -1.28 13.68
CA LYS A 56 19.37 -1.49 12.54
C LYS A 56 20.40 -0.35 12.42
N SER A 57 19.96 0.91 12.48
CA SER A 57 20.84 2.08 12.36
C SER A 57 21.86 2.19 13.51
N LEU A 58 21.53 1.63 14.69
CA LEU A 58 22.47 1.54 15.82
C LEU A 58 23.42 0.33 15.71
N GLY A 59 23.25 -0.53 14.72
CA GLY A 59 24.06 -1.74 14.55
C GLY A 59 23.84 -2.82 15.63
N TRP A 60 22.72 -2.78 16.37
CA TRP A 60 22.48 -3.70 17.48
C TRP A 60 22.02 -5.09 17.03
N LEU A 61 21.41 -5.19 15.88
CA LEU A 61 20.90 -6.45 15.34
C LEU A 61 21.38 -6.67 13.90
N PRO A 62 21.76 -7.92 13.56
CA PRO A 62 22.22 -8.28 12.22
C PRO A 62 21.01 -8.42 11.27
N VAL A 63 20.51 -7.30 10.78
CA VAL A 63 19.42 -7.28 9.79
C VAL A 63 19.93 -6.74 8.47
N ASP A 64 19.78 -7.54 7.43
CA ASP A 64 20.25 -7.22 6.09
C ASP A 64 19.22 -6.37 5.34
N SER A 65 19.66 -5.22 4.78
CA SER A 65 18.81 -4.35 3.97
C SER A 65 18.24 -5.08 2.77
N GLN A 66 19.03 -5.90 2.08
CA GLN A 66 18.57 -6.67 0.92
C GLN A 66 17.43 -7.65 1.27
N PHE A 67 17.51 -8.26 2.47
CA PHE A 67 16.42 -9.10 2.97
C PHE A 67 15.13 -8.29 3.20
N LEU A 68 15.24 -7.11 3.81
CA LEU A 68 14.10 -6.22 4.06
C LEU A 68 13.43 -5.76 2.76
N GLU A 69 14.23 -5.41 1.76
CA GLU A 69 13.78 -5.02 0.42
C GLU A 69 13.05 -6.17 -0.29
N MET A 70 13.64 -7.37 -0.26
CA MET A 70 13.05 -8.57 -0.83
C MET A 70 11.69 -8.88 -0.18
N VAL A 71 11.59 -8.79 1.14
CA VAL A 71 10.32 -9.01 1.87
C VAL A 71 9.30 -7.92 1.51
N THR A 72 9.73 -6.68 1.37
CA THR A 72 8.87 -5.56 0.92
C THR A 72 8.33 -5.81 -0.49
N TYR A 73 9.19 -6.21 -1.42
CA TYR A 73 8.85 -6.49 -2.81
C TYR A 73 7.86 -7.66 -2.96
N HIS A 74 8.10 -8.77 -2.27
CA HIS A 74 7.19 -9.93 -2.33
C HIS A 74 5.92 -9.71 -1.49
N GLY A 75 6.03 -9.00 -0.38
CA GLY A 75 4.90 -8.71 0.51
C GLY A 75 3.78 -7.95 -0.18
N ILE A 76 4.11 -6.93 -0.98
CA ILE A 76 3.09 -6.18 -1.74
C ILE A 76 2.39 -7.09 -2.75
N ALA A 77 3.12 -7.94 -3.47
CA ALA A 77 2.54 -8.85 -4.46
C ALA A 77 1.59 -9.87 -3.81
N ILE A 78 2.04 -10.53 -2.74
CA ILE A 78 1.24 -11.50 -1.97
C ILE A 78 -0.03 -10.84 -1.43
N GLY A 79 0.10 -9.65 -0.85
CA GLY A 79 -1.03 -8.89 -0.29
C GLY A 79 -2.09 -8.56 -1.34
N PHE A 80 -1.68 -8.04 -2.50
CA PHE A 80 -2.61 -7.68 -3.58
C PHE A 80 -3.22 -8.89 -4.27
N ILE A 81 -2.47 -9.98 -4.47
CA ILE A 81 -3.00 -11.25 -5.00
C ILE A 81 -4.09 -11.77 -4.06
N ALA A 82 -3.83 -11.81 -2.75
CA ALA A 82 -4.80 -12.26 -1.76
C ALA A 82 -6.08 -11.42 -1.78
N LEU A 83 -5.95 -10.08 -1.85
CA LEU A 83 -7.11 -9.18 -1.98
C LEU A 83 -7.90 -9.45 -3.26
N SER A 84 -7.21 -9.63 -4.39
CA SER A 84 -7.82 -9.82 -5.70
C SER A 84 -8.52 -11.17 -5.85
N LEU A 85 -8.08 -12.19 -5.09
CA LEU A 85 -8.74 -13.51 -5.03
C LEU A 85 -10.06 -13.49 -4.26
N LYS A 86 -10.34 -12.47 -3.43
CA LYS A 86 -11.60 -12.39 -2.68
C LYS A 86 -12.80 -12.35 -3.62
N ILE A 87 -13.87 -13.03 -3.21
CA ILE A 87 -15.13 -13.01 -3.93
C ILE A 87 -15.97 -11.86 -3.39
N GLU A 88 -16.36 -10.95 -4.28
CA GLU A 88 -17.27 -9.87 -3.91
C GLU A 88 -18.66 -10.45 -3.61
N LYS A 89 -19.20 -10.15 -2.42
CA LYS A 89 -20.59 -10.44 -2.10
C LYS A 89 -21.46 -9.59 -3.05
N LYS A 90 -22.32 -10.27 -3.80
CA LYS A 90 -23.17 -9.69 -4.82
C LYS A 90 -24.34 -8.90 -4.21
N GLU A 91 -24.06 -7.73 -3.65
CA GLU A 91 -25.04 -6.66 -3.49
C GLU A 91 -24.56 -5.42 -4.25
N SER A 92 -24.30 -5.61 -5.53
CA SER A 92 -24.06 -4.49 -6.42
C SER A 92 -25.41 -3.88 -6.80
N THR A 93 -25.95 -3.05 -5.94
CA THR A 93 -26.95 -2.08 -6.36
C THR A 93 -26.26 -1.11 -7.32
N LYS A 94 -27.02 -0.55 -8.30
CA LYS A 94 -26.45 0.45 -9.22
C LYS A 94 -25.82 1.63 -8.46
N GLU A 95 -26.37 1.97 -7.32
CA GLU A 95 -25.85 3.03 -6.42
C GLU A 95 -24.52 2.65 -5.77
N GLY A 96 -24.38 1.41 -5.27
CA GLY A 96 -23.13 0.92 -4.71
C GLY A 96 -21.99 0.86 -5.74
N ALA A 97 -22.31 0.45 -6.98
CA ALA A 97 -21.33 0.48 -8.07
C ALA A 97 -20.91 1.91 -8.43
N LYS A 98 -21.84 2.86 -8.48
CA LYS A 98 -21.55 4.28 -8.72
C LYS A 98 -20.70 4.88 -7.60
N LEU A 99 -20.98 4.51 -6.34
CA LEU A 99 -20.19 4.95 -5.19
C LEU A 99 -18.76 4.38 -5.24
N ALA A 100 -18.60 3.10 -5.58
CA ALA A 100 -17.28 2.48 -5.74
C ALA A 100 -16.45 3.17 -6.84
N LEU A 101 -17.04 3.52 -7.98
CA LEU A 101 -16.39 4.28 -9.04
C LEU A 101 -15.97 5.68 -8.56
N LYS A 102 -16.86 6.39 -7.84
CA LYS A 102 -16.52 7.70 -7.25
C LYS A 102 -15.33 7.58 -6.29
N ASN A 103 -15.33 6.56 -5.43
CA ASN A 103 -14.25 6.34 -4.47
C ASN A 103 -12.92 6.05 -5.18
N GLY A 104 -12.93 5.23 -6.24
CA GLY A 104 -11.75 4.99 -7.07
C GLY A 104 -11.24 6.26 -7.75
N ALA A 105 -12.15 7.11 -8.24
CA ALA A 105 -11.80 8.40 -8.83
C ALA A 105 -11.15 9.34 -7.79
N VAL A 106 -11.68 9.40 -6.55
CA VAL A 106 -11.05 10.19 -5.45
C VAL A 106 -9.65 9.70 -5.15
N ILE A 107 -9.45 8.38 -5.07
CA ILE A 107 -8.13 7.79 -4.80
C ILE A 107 -7.15 8.20 -5.90
N VAL A 108 -7.50 7.97 -7.16
CA VAL A 108 -6.57 8.22 -8.28
C VAL A 108 -6.38 9.71 -8.52
N SER A 109 -7.40 10.54 -8.38
CA SER A 109 -7.25 11.99 -8.48
C SER A 109 -6.31 12.54 -7.39
N THR A 110 -6.32 11.94 -6.19
CA THR A 110 -5.36 12.29 -5.14
C THR A 110 -3.93 11.91 -5.54
N TYR A 111 -3.71 10.73 -6.15
CA TYR A 111 -2.38 10.36 -6.69
C TYR A 111 -1.91 11.36 -7.74
N LEU A 112 -2.81 11.85 -8.61
CA LEU A 112 -2.47 12.84 -9.63
C LEU A 112 -2.10 14.19 -9.01
N VAL A 113 -2.84 14.66 -8.00
CA VAL A 113 -2.49 15.88 -7.25
C VAL A 113 -1.13 15.74 -6.58
N GLN A 114 -0.87 14.63 -5.92
CA GLN A 114 0.43 14.33 -5.31
C GLN A 114 1.55 14.30 -6.37
N ALA A 115 1.32 13.70 -7.54
CA ALA A 115 2.29 13.65 -8.62
C ALA A 115 2.60 15.05 -9.18
N ILE A 116 1.58 15.87 -9.42
CA ILE A 116 1.73 17.25 -9.90
C ILE A 116 2.53 18.07 -8.89
N VAL A 117 2.14 18.03 -7.61
CA VAL A 117 2.84 18.76 -6.54
C VAL A 117 4.27 18.27 -6.37
N GLY A 118 4.48 16.96 -6.33
CA GLY A 118 5.82 16.37 -6.19
C GLY A 118 6.75 16.77 -7.34
N LEU A 119 6.26 16.65 -8.60
CA LEU A 119 7.03 17.07 -9.77
C LEU A 119 7.28 18.58 -9.79
N ALA A 120 6.33 19.40 -9.38
CA ALA A 120 6.54 20.85 -9.28
C ALA A 120 7.66 21.17 -8.29
N ILE A 121 7.72 20.47 -7.14
CA ILE A 121 8.78 20.62 -6.15
C ILE A 121 10.12 20.16 -6.72
N SER A 122 10.21 18.94 -7.26
CA SER A 122 11.47 18.40 -7.75
C SER A 122 12.04 19.18 -8.94
N LEU A 123 11.18 19.61 -9.87
CA LEU A 123 11.57 20.49 -10.97
C LEU A 123 11.98 21.87 -10.46
N GLY A 124 11.20 22.48 -9.56
CA GLY A 124 11.53 23.76 -8.95
C GLY A 124 12.90 23.74 -8.29
N LEU A 125 13.19 22.73 -7.47
CA LEU A 125 14.49 22.56 -6.82
C LEU A 125 15.61 22.29 -7.82
N ALA A 126 15.37 21.44 -8.84
CA ALA A 126 16.37 21.12 -9.86
C ALA A 126 16.74 22.34 -10.73
N PHE A 127 15.82 23.26 -10.97
CA PHE A 127 16.10 24.48 -11.74
C PHE A 127 16.62 25.65 -10.90
N THR A 128 16.62 25.54 -9.56
CA THR A 128 17.03 26.62 -8.66
C THR A 128 18.26 26.24 -7.82
N PHE A 129 18.03 25.47 -6.74
CA PHE A 129 19.04 25.24 -5.71
C PHE A 129 19.81 23.93 -5.86
N MET A 130 19.26 22.94 -6.59
CA MET A 130 19.81 21.58 -6.67
C MET A 130 19.84 21.07 -8.13
N PRO A 131 20.72 21.62 -9.01
CA PRO A 131 20.75 21.24 -10.43
C PRO A 131 21.00 19.74 -10.68
N GLY A 132 21.66 19.05 -9.72
CA GLY A 132 21.91 17.61 -9.75
C GLY A 132 20.74 16.75 -9.28
N LEU A 133 19.63 17.34 -8.79
CA LEU A 133 18.49 16.56 -8.32
C LEU A 133 17.84 15.80 -9.48
N PHE A 134 17.54 14.52 -9.24
CA PHE A 134 16.78 13.69 -10.19
C PHE A 134 15.37 14.28 -10.38
N LYS A 135 15.11 14.83 -11.56
CA LYS A 135 13.93 15.65 -11.82
C LYS A 135 12.60 14.93 -11.62
N ALA A 136 12.58 13.60 -11.83
CA ALA A 136 11.40 12.78 -11.64
C ALA A 136 11.21 12.32 -10.18
N SER A 137 12.07 12.69 -9.23
CA SER A 137 11.97 12.27 -7.82
C SER A 137 10.63 12.62 -7.18
N GLY A 138 9.97 13.68 -7.64
CA GLY A 138 8.66 14.09 -7.16
C GLY A 138 7.53 13.08 -7.38
N ILE A 139 7.68 12.16 -8.34
CA ILE A 139 6.74 11.04 -8.56
C ILE A 139 6.73 10.07 -7.36
N LEU A 140 7.77 10.04 -6.55
CA LEU A 140 7.78 9.20 -5.35
C LEU A 140 6.81 9.70 -4.27
N LEU A 141 6.28 10.91 -4.38
CA LEU A 141 5.24 11.40 -3.46
C LEU A 141 3.94 10.56 -3.54
N PRO A 142 3.27 10.39 -4.70
CA PRO A 142 2.10 9.51 -4.76
C PRO A 142 2.43 8.04 -4.52
N MET A 143 3.64 7.60 -4.81
CA MET A 143 4.05 6.22 -4.55
C MET A 143 4.20 5.94 -3.06
N GLY A 144 4.79 6.86 -2.30
CA GLY A 144 4.98 6.72 -0.86
C GLY A 144 3.71 7.05 -0.05
N TYR A 145 3.13 8.22 -0.27
CA TYR A 145 1.92 8.67 0.45
C TYR A 145 0.68 7.90 0.03
N GLY A 146 0.41 7.89 -1.27
CA GLY A 146 -0.83 7.33 -1.81
C GLY A 146 -0.87 5.82 -1.83
N GLN A 147 0.25 5.17 -2.13
CA GLN A 147 0.31 3.72 -2.36
C GLN A 147 1.16 2.96 -1.32
N GLY A 148 1.92 3.68 -0.51
CA GLY A 148 2.68 3.12 0.60
C GLY A 148 4.05 2.56 0.23
N PRO A 149 4.77 1.96 1.22
CA PRO A 149 6.18 1.63 1.09
C PRO A 149 6.48 0.58 0.02
N GLY A 150 5.58 -0.33 -0.29
CA GLY A 150 5.79 -1.31 -1.35
C GLY A 150 5.97 -0.68 -2.72
N GLN A 151 5.13 0.28 -3.09
CA GLN A 151 5.26 1.01 -4.34
C GLN A 151 6.44 1.98 -4.34
N ALA A 152 6.65 2.66 -3.22
CA ALA A 152 7.79 3.54 -3.04
C ALA A 152 9.11 2.78 -3.24
N ASN A 153 9.21 1.57 -2.68
CA ASN A 153 10.33 0.67 -2.89
C ASN A 153 10.53 0.32 -4.37
N ASN A 154 9.47 -0.20 -5.02
CA ASN A 154 9.56 -0.68 -6.39
C ASN A 154 9.92 0.42 -7.38
N VAL A 155 9.28 1.59 -7.27
CA VAL A 155 9.56 2.73 -8.15
C VAL A 155 10.90 3.36 -7.81
N GLY A 156 11.24 3.48 -6.51
CA GLY A 156 12.52 3.98 -6.05
C GLY A 156 13.69 3.18 -6.60
N THR A 157 13.67 1.85 -6.46
CA THR A 157 14.65 0.92 -7.02
C THR A 157 14.73 1.01 -8.55
N THR A 158 13.57 1.13 -9.22
CA THR A 158 13.55 1.34 -10.68
C THR A 158 14.23 2.64 -11.06
N TYR A 159 14.00 3.73 -10.30
CA TYR A 159 14.63 5.03 -10.56
C TYR A 159 16.13 5.04 -10.24
N GLU A 160 16.59 4.21 -9.29
CA GLU A 160 18.02 4.00 -9.07
C GLU A 160 18.72 3.43 -10.29
N SER A 161 18.11 2.45 -10.95
CA SER A 161 18.63 1.89 -12.20
C SER A 161 18.68 2.92 -13.35
N LEU A 162 17.94 4.03 -13.23
CA LEU A 162 17.91 5.16 -14.16
C LEU A 162 18.76 6.34 -13.71
N GLY A 163 19.56 6.18 -12.64
CA GLY A 163 20.51 7.17 -12.16
C GLY A 163 20.06 8.03 -10.98
N PHE A 164 18.96 7.70 -10.32
CA PHE A 164 18.55 8.36 -9.08
C PHE A 164 19.21 7.70 -7.87
N VAL A 165 20.45 8.05 -7.55
CA VAL A 165 21.14 7.50 -6.37
C VAL A 165 20.34 7.76 -5.10
N GLY A 166 20.09 6.72 -4.30
CA GLY A 166 19.28 6.77 -3.08
C GLY A 166 17.77 6.87 -3.33
N GLY A 167 17.30 6.61 -4.55
CA GLY A 167 15.89 6.72 -4.94
C GLY A 167 14.98 5.78 -4.17
N GLN A 168 15.45 4.57 -3.86
CA GLN A 168 14.72 3.59 -3.06
C GLN A 168 14.53 4.11 -1.62
N SER A 169 15.62 4.45 -0.93
CA SER A 169 15.58 4.98 0.43
C SER A 169 14.79 6.28 0.50
N TYR A 170 14.89 7.16 -0.51
CA TYR A 170 14.08 8.36 -0.62
C TYR A 170 12.58 8.04 -0.72
N GLY A 171 12.19 7.11 -1.57
CA GLY A 171 10.79 6.68 -1.71
C GLY A 171 10.24 6.09 -0.42
N LEU A 172 10.99 5.21 0.24
CA LEU A 172 10.63 4.62 1.53
C LEU A 172 10.52 5.66 2.64
N ALA A 173 11.41 6.65 2.66
CA ALA A 173 11.34 7.76 3.61
C ALA A 173 10.09 8.63 3.39
N ILE A 174 9.71 8.90 2.13
CA ILE A 174 8.43 9.57 1.81
C ILE A 174 7.26 8.74 2.34
N ALA A 175 7.24 7.41 2.16
CA ALA A 175 6.18 6.57 2.70
C ALA A 175 6.12 6.63 4.24
N ALA A 176 7.27 6.57 4.92
CA ALA A 176 7.36 6.69 6.37
C ALA A 176 6.84 8.07 6.85
N ALA A 177 7.22 9.16 6.17
CA ALA A 177 6.71 10.49 6.44
C ALA A 177 5.19 10.58 6.22
N GLY A 178 4.65 9.85 5.25
CA GLY A 178 3.21 9.73 5.00
C GLY A 178 2.48 9.12 6.19
N PHE A 179 2.97 8.03 6.76
CA PHE A 179 2.39 7.45 8.00
C PHE A 179 2.42 8.44 9.17
N LEU A 180 3.53 9.17 9.35
CA LEU A 180 3.61 10.19 10.38
C LEU A 180 2.61 11.33 10.11
N CYS A 181 2.45 11.74 8.86
CA CYS A 181 1.46 12.73 8.45
C CYS A 181 0.04 12.26 8.78
N ALA A 182 -0.34 11.02 8.43
CA ALA A 182 -1.64 10.45 8.78
C ALA A 182 -1.89 10.51 10.29
N CYS A 183 -0.93 10.05 11.10
CA CYS A 183 -1.08 9.96 12.54
C CYS A 183 -1.07 11.34 13.23
N ILE A 184 -0.13 12.21 12.85
CA ILE A 184 0.01 13.52 13.53
C ILE A 184 -1.11 14.47 13.09
N VAL A 185 -1.24 14.69 11.79
CA VAL A 185 -2.22 15.64 11.24
C VAL A 185 -3.64 15.14 11.45
N GLY A 186 -3.90 13.83 11.25
CA GLY A 186 -5.20 13.21 11.48
C GLY A 186 -5.65 13.36 12.94
N VAL A 187 -4.79 13.07 13.91
CA VAL A 187 -5.11 13.19 15.33
C VAL A 187 -5.30 14.66 15.76
N ILE A 188 -4.46 15.57 15.26
CA ILE A 188 -4.65 17.01 15.52
C ILE A 188 -6.01 17.45 14.97
N TYR A 189 -6.34 17.05 13.75
CA TYR A 189 -7.62 17.41 13.13
C TYR A 189 -8.81 16.87 13.94
N ILE A 190 -8.79 15.60 14.34
CA ILE A 190 -9.83 15.00 15.19
C ILE A 190 -9.99 15.78 16.49
N ASN A 191 -8.89 16.11 17.19
CA ASN A 191 -8.94 16.83 18.44
C ASN A 191 -9.50 18.27 18.29
N VAL A 192 -9.21 18.93 17.17
CA VAL A 192 -9.79 20.25 16.86
C VAL A 192 -11.28 20.14 16.54
N GLN A 193 -11.67 19.13 15.78
CA GLN A 193 -13.05 18.93 15.36
C GLN A 193 -13.93 18.43 16.52
N SER A 194 -13.43 17.54 17.37
CA SER A 194 -14.17 17.05 18.56
C SER A 194 -14.53 18.17 19.53
N LYS A 195 -13.67 19.19 19.66
CA LYS A 195 -13.97 20.40 20.45
C LYS A 195 -15.14 21.20 19.88
N LYS A 196 -15.28 21.21 18.53
CA LYS A 196 -16.37 21.94 17.85
C LYS A 196 -17.69 21.18 17.87
N LEU A 197 -17.65 19.87 17.70
CA LEU A 197 -18.83 19.02 17.54
C LEU A 197 -19.31 18.42 18.87
N ARG A 198 -18.60 18.58 19.98
CA ARG A 198 -18.87 17.92 21.27
C ARG A 198 -19.01 16.41 21.12
N LEU A 199 -18.17 15.81 20.29
CA LEU A 199 -18.14 14.36 20.15
C LEU A 199 -17.79 13.77 21.51
N GLN A 200 -18.71 12.99 22.08
CA GLN A 200 -18.46 12.26 23.32
C GLN A 200 -17.39 11.22 23.02
N LYS A 201 -16.32 11.29 23.78
CA LYS A 201 -15.29 10.25 23.81
C LYS A 201 -15.85 9.11 24.64
N GLU A 202 -16.57 8.19 24.01
CA GLU A 202 -16.84 6.91 24.66
C GLU A 202 -15.53 6.13 24.69
N GLU A 203 -15.09 5.76 25.89
CA GLU A 203 -14.03 4.77 26.08
C GLU A 203 -14.60 3.45 25.58
N HIS A 204 -14.22 3.04 24.37
CA HIS A 204 -14.62 1.73 23.86
C HIS A 204 -13.85 0.64 24.62
N GLU A 205 -14.56 -0.06 25.48
CA GLU A 205 -14.19 -1.40 25.87
C GLU A 205 -14.15 -2.27 24.59
N ASP A 206 -13.15 -3.14 24.49
CA ASP A 206 -13.10 -4.13 23.42
C ASP A 206 -14.41 -4.92 23.43
N ILE A 207 -15.31 -4.59 22.52
CA ILE A 207 -16.57 -5.32 22.35
C ILE A 207 -16.18 -6.69 21.80
N SER A 208 -16.14 -7.67 22.67
CA SER A 208 -16.18 -9.08 22.30
C SER A 208 -17.59 -9.39 21.80
N GLY A 209 -17.95 -8.87 20.63
CA GLY A 209 -19.15 -9.24 19.94
C GLY A 209 -19.15 -10.76 19.69
N SER A 210 -20.27 -11.43 19.92
CA SER A 210 -20.43 -12.85 19.59
C SER A 210 -20.19 -13.05 18.11
N VAL A 211 -19.03 -13.60 17.79
CA VAL A 211 -18.61 -13.85 16.41
C VAL A 211 -19.33 -15.10 15.94
N THR A 212 -20.26 -14.96 14.99
CA THR A 212 -20.99 -16.08 14.42
C THR A 212 -20.13 -16.81 13.38
N VAL A 213 -20.45 -18.11 13.14
CA VAL A 213 -19.77 -18.93 12.11
C VAL A 213 -19.84 -18.25 10.73
N GLU A 214 -20.88 -17.49 10.45
CA GLU A 214 -21.07 -16.74 9.19
C GLU A 214 -20.03 -15.64 8.98
N THR A 215 -19.34 -15.18 10.02
CA THR A 215 -18.22 -14.24 9.91
C THR A 215 -16.98 -14.91 9.31
N PHE A 216 -16.82 -16.22 9.52
CA PHE A 216 -15.64 -16.99 9.10
C PHE A 216 -15.87 -17.82 7.85
N GLN A 217 -17.14 -18.06 7.48
CA GLN A 217 -17.52 -18.99 6.41
C GLN A 217 -18.74 -18.51 5.63
N ASP A 218 -18.65 -18.46 4.30
CA ASP A 218 -19.79 -18.23 3.41
C ASP A 218 -20.62 -19.53 3.22
N ARG A 219 -21.94 -19.41 2.95
CA ARG A 219 -22.86 -20.55 2.86
C ARG A 219 -22.48 -21.63 1.85
N ASN A 220 -21.75 -21.30 0.79
CA ASN A 220 -21.33 -22.23 -0.27
C ASN A 220 -19.87 -22.68 -0.12
N GLU A 221 -19.19 -22.35 0.97
CA GLU A 221 -17.82 -22.77 1.21
C GLU A 221 -17.74 -24.25 1.65
N ILE A 222 -16.53 -24.81 1.52
CA ILE A 222 -16.21 -26.14 2.05
C ILE A 222 -16.46 -26.14 3.54
N PRO A 223 -17.29 -27.06 4.09
CA PRO A 223 -17.55 -27.13 5.53
C PRO A 223 -16.27 -27.31 6.35
N ILE A 224 -16.27 -26.75 7.57
CA ILE A 224 -15.13 -26.89 8.51
C ILE A 224 -14.86 -28.35 8.85
N SER A 225 -15.88 -29.20 8.78
CA SER A 225 -15.80 -30.65 9.05
C SER A 225 -15.09 -31.47 7.94
N GLN A 226 -14.76 -30.87 6.80
CA GLN A 226 -13.99 -31.56 5.76
C GLN A 226 -12.50 -31.42 6.03
N SER A 227 -11.74 -32.51 5.76
CA SER A 227 -10.31 -32.63 6.06
C SER A 227 -9.37 -31.75 5.23
N ILE A 228 -9.90 -30.77 4.50
CA ILE A 228 -9.09 -29.81 3.74
C ILE A 228 -8.78 -28.63 4.66
N ASP A 229 -7.48 -28.42 4.92
CA ASP A 229 -7.02 -27.21 5.59
C ASP A 229 -7.29 -25.98 4.70
N LYS A 230 -8.25 -25.15 5.13
CA LYS A 230 -8.66 -23.95 4.39
C LYS A 230 -7.52 -22.94 4.26
N LEU A 231 -6.67 -22.80 5.28
CA LEU A 231 -5.53 -21.88 5.24
C LEU A 231 -4.51 -22.34 4.21
N SER A 232 -4.13 -23.61 4.23
CA SER A 232 -3.21 -24.19 3.25
C SER A 232 -3.72 -24.02 1.82
N MET A 233 -5.03 -24.17 1.61
CA MET A 233 -5.65 -23.97 0.30
C MET A 233 -5.53 -22.50 -0.16
N GLN A 234 -5.79 -21.51 0.73
CA GLN A 234 -5.65 -20.11 0.36
C GLN A 234 -4.18 -19.77 0.04
N MET A 235 -3.25 -20.24 0.85
CA MET A 235 -1.81 -20.06 0.60
C MET A 235 -1.39 -20.68 -0.73
N ALA A 236 -1.84 -21.90 -1.02
CA ALA A 236 -1.56 -22.56 -2.31
C ALA A 236 -2.10 -21.75 -3.49
N LEU A 237 -3.34 -21.27 -3.43
CA LEU A 237 -3.92 -20.42 -4.48
C LEU A 237 -3.10 -19.15 -4.73
N ILE A 238 -2.68 -18.46 -3.65
CA ILE A 238 -1.86 -17.25 -3.75
C ILE A 238 -0.51 -17.57 -4.40
N ILE A 239 0.17 -18.64 -3.96
CA ILE A 239 1.48 -19.03 -4.49
C ILE A 239 1.38 -19.45 -5.96
N VAL A 240 0.33 -20.20 -6.34
CA VAL A 240 0.08 -20.59 -7.74
C VAL A 240 -0.12 -19.37 -8.63
N VAL A 241 -0.92 -18.40 -8.18
CA VAL A 241 -1.12 -17.13 -8.91
C VAL A 241 0.19 -16.37 -9.01
N TYR A 242 0.99 -16.33 -7.94
CA TYR A 242 2.26 -15.61 -7.96
C TYR A 242 3.29 -16.28 -8.88
N LEU A 243 3.34 -17.61 -8.90
CA LEU A 243 4.14 -18.36 -9.86
C LEU A 243 3.70 -18.08 -11.31
N ALA A 244 2.37 -18.09 -11.58
CA ALA A 244 1.85 -17.73 -12.89
C ALA A 244 2.22 -16.29 -13.28
N THR A 245 2.18 -15.34 -12.32
CA THR A 245 2.64 -13.98 -12.50
C THR A 245 4.11 -13.92 -12.94
N PHE A 246 4.97 -14.62 -12.23
CA PHE A 246 6.40 -14.73 -12.58
C PHE A 246 6.59 -15.27 -14.01
N LEU A 247 5.90 -16.37 -14.35
CA LEU A 247 6.02 -16.98 -15.68
C LEU A 247 5.53 -16.05 -16.80
N VAL A 248 4.44 -15.32 -16.57
CA VAL A 248 3.91 -14.34 -17.53
C VAL A 248 4.89 -13.18 -17.72
N ILE A 249 5.38 -12.57 -16.63
CA ILE A 249 6.34 -11.47 -16.72
C ILE A 249 7.61 -11.95 -17.42
N LYS A 250 8.15 -13.11 -17.01
CA LYS A 250 9.34 -13.70 -17.63
C LYS A 250 9.11 -13.93 -19.12
N GLY A 251 8.03 -14.58 -19.53
CA GLY A 251 7.73 -14.84 -20.93
C GLY A 251 7.61 -13.56 -21.77
N VAL A 252 6.93 -12.54 -21.23
CA VAL A 252 6.79 -11.24 -21.91
C VAL A 252 8.15 -10.53 -22.02
N THR A 253 8.95 -10.50 -20.96
CA THR A 253 10.26 -9.83 -20.97
C THR A 253 11.27 -10.54 -21.86
N ASP A 254 11.27 -11.88 -21.89
CA ASP A 254 12.12 -12.68 -22.78
C ASP A 254 11.73 -12.45 -24.25
N LEU A 255 10.41 -12.42 -24.55
CA LEU A 255 9.90 -12.14 -25.90
C LEU A 255 10.28 -10.73 -26.38
N LEU A 256 10.08 -9.73 -25.51
CA LEU A 256 10.46 -8.35 -25.80
C LEU A 256 11.99 -8.22 -26.00
N GLY A 257 12.77 -8.87 -25.15
CA GLY A 257 14.24 -8.88 -25.25
C GLY A 257 14.74 -9.44 -26.57
N THR A 258 14.06 -10.48 -27.07
CA THR A 258 14.43 -11.15 -28.33
C THR A 258 14.03 -10.34 -29.57
N HIS A 259 12.82 -9.75 -29.59
CA HIS A 259 12.26 -9.14 -30.78
C HIS A 259 12.33 -7.61 -30.81
N LEU A 260 12.34 -6.97 -29.63
CA LEU A 260 12.27 -5.51 -29.47
C LEU A 260 13.19 -5.02 -28.34
N PRO A 261 14.54 -5.18 -28.44
CA PRO A 261 15.45 -4.93 -27.33
C PRO A 261 15.38 -3.48 -26.80
N GLY A 262 15.15 -2.49 -27.67
CA GLY A 262 14.99 -1.09 -27.24
C GLY A 262 13.72 -0.86 -26.41
N VAL A 263 12.66 -1.58 -26.68
CA VAL A 263 11.40 -1.54 -25.89
C VAL A 263 11.57 -2.33 -24.60
N ALA A 264 12.24 -3.48 -24.68
CA ALA A 264 12.53 -4.33 -23.52
C ALA A 264 13.32 -3.57 -22.43
N ALA A 265 14.34 -2.82 -22.81
CA ALA A 265 15.15 -2.02 -21.88
C ALA A 265 14.30 -1.04 -21.04
N THR A 266 13.19 -0.55 -21.57
CA THR A 266 12.29 0.37 -20.86
C THR A 266 11.18 -0.35 -20.12
N ILE A 267 10.57 -1.39 -20.73
CA ILE A 267 9.35 -2.02 -20.20
C ILE A 267 9.66 -3.13 -19.18
N SER A 268 10.76 -3.88 -19.37
CA SER A 268 11.05 -5.00 -18.46
C SER A 268 11.24 -4.59 -16.99
N PRO A 269 12.01 -3.55 -16.66
CA PRO A 269 12.12 -3.09 -15.26
C PRO A 269 10.76 -2.71 -14.66
N LEU A 270 9.88 -2.13 -15.46
CA LEU A 270 8.54 -1.72 -15.01
C LEU A 270 7.63 -2.92 -14.75
N LEU A 271 7.63 -3.93 -15.62
CA LEU A 271 6.85 -5.15 -15.43
C LEU A 271 7.28 -5.87 -14.15
N TRP A 272 8.57 -5.94 -13.88
CA TRP A 272 9.08 -6.51 -12.64
C TRP A 272 8.78 -5.62 -11.43
N GLY A 273 8.94 -4.29 -11.52
CA GLY A 273 8.62 -3.34 -10.46
C GLY A 273 7.13 -3.33 -10.11
N PHE A 274 6.25 -3.57 -11.09
CA PHE A 274 4.80 -3.60 -10.90
C PHE A 274 4.22 -5.04 -10.89
N ASN A 275 5.00 -6.02 -10.46
CA ASN A 275 4.62 -7.43 -10.41
C ASN A 275 3.28 -7.68 -9.70
N PHE A 276 2.97 -6.90 -8.65
CA PHE A 276 1.73 -7.01 -7.88
C PHE A 276 0.48 -6.69 -8.73
N ILE A 277 0.60 -5.80 -9.73
CA ILE A 277 -0.52 -5.49 -10.64
C ILE A 277 -0.79 -6.67 -11.56
N ILE A 278 0.27 -7.22 -12.17
CA ILE A 278 0.16 -8.42 -12.99
C ILE A 278 -0.38 -9.57 -12.14
N GLY A 279 0.10 -9.70 -10.89
CA GLY A 279 -0.42 -10.65 -9.91
C GLY A 279 -1.91 -10.47 -9.62
N SER A 280 -2.37 -9.24 -9.45
CA SER A 280 -3.80 -8.94 -9.29
C SER A 280 -4.62 -9.34 -10.51
N LEU A 281 -4.12 -9.04 -11.73
CA LEU A 281 -4.78 -9.45 -12.98
C LEU A 281 -4.84 -10.98 -13.13
N MET A 282 -3.75 -11.68 -12.78
CA MET A 282 -3.72 -13.14 -12.77
C MET A 282 -4.69 -13.74 -11.74
N ALA A 283 -4.83 -13.10 -10.57
CA ALA A 283 -5.83 -13.49 -9.57
C ALA A 283 -7.27 -13.32 -10.08
N LEU A 284 -7.55 -12.20 -10.76
CA LEU A 284 -8.85 -11.96 -11.40
C LEU A 284 -9.13 -12.96 -12.52
N LEU A 285 -8.12 -13.31 -13.31
CA LEU A 285 -8.21 -14.35 -14.34
C LEU A 285 -8.54 -15.72 -13.71
N LEU A 286 -7.82 -16.11 -12.64
CA LEU A 286 -8.11 -17.36 -11.93
C LEU A 286 -9.55 -17.38 -11.39
N LYS A 287 -10.03 -16.26 -10.81
CA LYS A 287 -11.44 -16.12 -10.39
C LYS A 287 -12.41 -16.35 -11.55
N ALA A 288 -12.12 -15.77 -12.72
CA ALA A 288 -12.95 -15.95 -13.90
C ALA A 288 -12.96 -17.41 -14.38
N ILE A 289 -11.82 -18.08 -14.36
CA ILE A 289 -11.68 -19.52 -14.69
C ILE A 289 -12.50 -20.36 -13.70
N ILE A 290 -12.33 -20.18 -12.39
CA ILE A 290 -13.07 -20.92 -11.36
C ILE A 290 -14.57 -20.70 -11.54
N LYS A 291 -15.01 -19.45 -11.79
CA LYS A 291 -16.42 -19.15 -12.06
C LYS A 291 -16.95 -19.86 -13.31
N GLY A 292 -16.14 -19.95 -14.38
CA GLY A 292 -16.45 -20.74 -15.58
C GLY A 292 -16.61 -22.23 -15.26
N LEU A 293 -15.65 -22.83 -14.54
CA LEU A 293 -15.68 -24.22 -14.11
C LEU A 293 -16.88 -24.55 -13.19
N THR A 294 -17.29 -23.57 -12.37
CA THR A 294 -18.49 -23.72 -11.54
C THR A 294 -19.77 -23.74 -12.37
N LYS A 295 -19.85 -22.92 -13.44
CA LYS A 295 -21.01 -22.93 -14.36
C LYS A 295 -21.18 -24.28 -15.07
N VAL A 296 -20.07 -24.92 -15.46
CA VAL A 296 -20.09 -26.26 -16.08
C VAL A 296 -20.08 -27.41 -15.04
N LYS A 297 -20.28 -27.11 -13.76
CA LYS A 297 -20.39 -28.06 -12.63
C LYS A 297 -19.15 -28.93 -12.39
N ILE A 298 -17.97 -28.57 -12.94
CA ILE A 298 -16.70 -29.23 -12.62
C ILE A 298 -16.29 -28.88 -11.20
N VAL A 299 -16.36 -27.60 -10.85
CA VAL A 299 -16.18 -27.09 -9.48
C VAL A 299 -17.54 -26.95 -8.82
N LYS A 300 -17.78 -27.71 -7.75
CA LYS A 300 -19.09 -27.77 -7.10
C LYS A 300 -19.20 -26.83 -5.90
N ARG A 301 -18.08 -26.36 -5.35
CA ARG A 301 -18.04 -25.54 -4.13
C ARG A 301 -17.05 -24.37 -4.29
N GLN A 302 -17.23 -23.37 -3.46
CA GLN A 302 -16.32 -22.25 -3.37
C GLN A 302 -15.09 -22.64 -2.53
N TYR A 303 -13.90 -22.50 -3.10
CA TYR A 303 -12.62 -22.78 -2.43
C TYR A 303 -12.02 -21.54 -1.77
N GLN A 304 -12.33 -20.35 -2.29
CA GLN A 304 -11.86 -19.09 -1.72
C GLN A 304 -12.63 -18.77 -0.43
N ASN A 305 -11.87 -18.49 0.63
CA ASN A 305 -12.40 -18.00 1.89
C ASN A 305 -12.00 -16.52 2.07
N ASN A 306 -12.97 -15.61 2.02
CA ASN A 306 -12.74 -14.16 2.07
C ASN A 306 -12.10 -13.71 3.38
N TYR A 307 -12.45 -14.35 4.50
CA TYR A 307 -11.88 -14.04 5.81
C TYR A 307 -10.37 -14.36 5.84
N LEU A 308 -10.00 -15.58 5.45
CA LEU A 308 -8.60 -16.00 5.44
C LEU A 308 -7.77 -15.20 4.45
N LEU A 309 -8.29 -14.96 3.25
CA LEU A 309 -7.62 -14.10 2.25
C LEU A 309 -7.38 -12.69 2.78
N SER A 310 -8.33 -12.11 3.53
CA SER A 310 -8.14 -10.81 4.17
C SER A 310 -7.07 -10.86 5.26
N ARG A 311 -7.01 -11.93 6.04
CA ARG A 311 -5.98 -12.09 7.10
C ARG A 311 -4.59 -12.27 6.51
N ILE A 312 -4.45 -13.07 5.45
CA ILE A 312 -3.17 -13.26 4.74
C ILE A 312 -2.72 -11.94 4.11
N SER A 313 -3.64 -11.23 3.45
CA SER A 313 -3.34 -9.91 2.89
C SER A 313 -2.89 -8.92 3.96
N GLY A 314 -3.61 -8.86 5.09
CA GLY A 314 -3.26 -7.99 6.21
C GLY A 314 -1.86 -8.30 6.76
N LEU A 315 -1.55 -9.58 7.00
CA LEU A 315 -0.23 -10.02 7.46
C LEU A 315 0.87 -9.64 6.45
N ALA A 316 0.64 -9.88 5.16
CA ALA A 316 1.61 -9.54 4.11
C ALA A 316 1.89 -8.03 4.07
N PHE A 317 0.86 -7.19 4.19
CA PHE A 317 1.04 -5.74 4.24
C PHE A 317 1.69 -5.27 5.54
N ASP A 318 1.36 -5.84 6.70
CA ASP A 318 2.01 -5.48 7.95
C ASP A 318 3.51 -5.77 7.91
N VAL A 319 3.91 -6.96 7.46
CA VAL A 319 5.32 -7.33 7.30
C VAL A 319 6.02 -6.46 6.25
N MET A 320 5.35 -6.18 5.12
CA MET A 320 5.85 -5.25 4.09
C MET A 320 6.09 -3.84 4.66
N ILE A 321 5.18 -3.32 5.49
CA ILE A 321 5.33 -2.00 6.11
C ILE A 321 6.53 -1.98 7.06
N ILE A 322 6.68 -3.00 7.90
CA ILE A 322 7.80 -3.12 8.83
C ILE A 322 9.12 -3.11 8.06
N CYS A 323 9.23 -3.99 7.07
CA CYS A 323 10.45 -4.15 6.28
C CYS A 323 10.73 -2.91 5.42
N GLY A 324 9.73 -2.32 4.81
CA GLY A 324 9.88 -1.12 3.99
C GLY A 324 10.38 0.09 4.78
N ILE A 325 9.85 0.33 5.99
CA ILE A 325 10.35 1.42 6.84
C ILE A 325 11.78 1.11 7.29
N ALA A 326 12.07 -0.13 7.68
CA ALA A 326 13.39 -0.54 8.16
C ALA A 326 14.45 -0.61 7.05
N ALA A 327 14.05 -0.76 5.80
CA ALA A 327 14.95 -0.75 4.65
C ALA A 327 15.54 0.64 4.34
N ILE A 328 14.97 1.72 4.88
CA ILE A 328 15.51 3.06 4.71
C ILE A 328 16.99 3.10 5.12
N ASP A 329 17.82 3.66 4.24
CA ASP A 329 19.21 3.97 4.55
C ASP A 329 19.37 5.50 4.63
N PHE A 330 19.83 5.97 5.79
CA PHE A 330 20.00 7.41 6.01
C PHE A 330 21.21 7.98 5.27
N ASP A 331 22.21 7.15 4.98
CA ASP A 331 23.40 7.56 4.23
C ASP A 331 23.03 7.85 2.76
N ASP A 332 22.15 7.03 2.18
CA ASP A 332 21.61 7.23 0.84
C ASP A 332 20.80 8.52 0.70
N ILE A 333 20.16 8.97 1.77
CA ILE A 333 19.34 10.19 1.80
C ILE A 333 20.19 11.43 2.15
N SER A 334 21.44 11.29 2.52
CA SER A 334 22.24 12.39 3.09
C SER A 334 22.25 13.66 2.22
N GLY A 335 22.30 13.53 0.89
CA GLY A 335 22.20 14.64 -0.05
C GLY A 335 20.77 15.05 -0.44
N LEU A 336 19.74 14.34 0.04
CA LEU A 336 18.34 14.49 -0.39
C LEU A 336 17.42 15.01 0.72
N TRP A 337 17.94 15.39 1.89
CA TRP A 337 17.13 15.85 3.02
C TRP A 337 16.25 17.06 2.69
N VAL A 338 16.78 18.02 1.95
CA VAL A 338 16.02 19.23 1.57
C VAL A 338 14.83 18.87 0.67
N PRO A 339 15.03 18.19 -0.49
CA PRO A 339 13.89 17.78 -1.30
C PRO A 339 12.95 16.82 -0.55
N PHE A 340 13.45 15.93 0.32
CA PHE A 340 12.63 15.04 1.13
C PHE A 340 11.69 15.83 2.04
N VAL A 341 12.22 16.73 2.88
CA VAL A 341 11.40 17.47 3.85
C VAL A 341 10.37 18.36 3.14
N ILE A 342 10.77 19.06 2.07
CA ILE A 342 9.85 19.90 1.31
C ILE A 342 8.74 19.06 0.68
N THR A 343 9.11 17.94 0.05
CA THR A 343 8.13 17.05 -0.59
C THR A 343 7.17 16.44 0.42
N ALA A 344 7.67 15.98 1.57
CA ALA A 344 6.84 15.41 2.63
C ALA A 344 5.86 16.43 3.20
N VAL A 345 6.33 17.63 3.57
CA VAL A 345 5.48 18.66 4.20
C VAL A 345 4.47 19.23 3.19
N VAL A 346 4.94 19.69 2.05
CA VAL A 346 4.05 20.30 1.03
C VAL A 346 3.10 19.26 0.44
N GLY A 347 3.58 18.02 0.24
CA GLY A 347 2.74 16.89 -0.18
C GLY A 347 1.63 16.57 0.82
N GLY A 348 1.95 16.58 2.13
CA GLY A 348 0.97 16.40 3.19
C GLY A 348 -0.10 17.49 3.20
N ILE A 349 0.31 18.76 3.11
CA ILE A 349 -0.60 19.91 3.05
C ILE A 349 -1.49 19.83 1.80
N ALA A 350 -0.91 19.56 0.64
CA ALA A 350 -1.65 19.46 -0.63
C ALA A 350 -2.68 18.31 -0.58
N THR A 351 -2.29 17.15 -0.05
CA THR A 351 -3.18 16.00 0.14
C THR A 351 -4.33 16.34 1.08
N PHE A 352 -4.04 16.99 2.22
CA PHE A 352 -5.05 17.42 3.18
C PHE A 352 -6.06 18.38 2.55
N VAL A 353 -5.58 19.44 1.92
CA VAL A 353 -6.44 20.48 1.30
C VAL A 353 -7.30 19.89 0.20
N TYR A 354 -6.70 19.09 -0.67
CA TYR A 354 -7.43 18.46 -1.78
C TYR A 354 -8.51 17.50 -1.27
N LEU A 355 -8.16 16.59 -0.36
CA LEU A 355 -9.11 15.63 0.18
C LEU A 355 -10.22 16.30 0.99
N LYS A 356 -9.90 17.33 1.77
CA LYS A 356 -10.93 18.10 2.49
C LYS A 356 -11.92 18.74 1.53
N PHE A 357 -11.42 19.30 0.42
CA PHE A 357 -12.27 19.90 -0.61
C PHE A 357 -13.15 18.87 -1.32
N ILE A 358 -12.58 17.77 -1.81
CA ILE A 358 -13.30 16.80 -2.62
C ILE A 358 -14.28 15.96 -1.80
N CYS A 359 -13.87 15.51 -0.59
CA CYS A 359 -14.72 14.72 0.29
C CYS A 359 -15.92 15.53 0.78
N ASN A 360 -15.76 16.84 1.07
CA ASN A 360 -16.88 17.71 1.43
C ASN A 360 -17.94 17.82 0.32
N LYS A 361 -17.54 17.68 -0.95
CA LYS A 361 -18.48 17.71 -2.10
C LYS A 361 -19.12 16.36 -2.37
N LEU A 362 -18.37 15.28 -2.20
CA LEU A 362 -18.81 13.94 -2.61
C LEU A 362 -19.53 13.17 -1.51
N TYR A 363 -19.18 13.39 -0.23
CA TYR A 363 -19.72 12.68 0.92
C TYR A 363 -20.59 13.59 1.78
N ALA A 364 -21.66 14.14 1.20
CA ALA A 364 -22.49 15.17 1.83
C ALA A 364 -23.01 14.78 3.23
N ASP A 365 -23.35 13.49 3.43
CA ASP A 365 -23.97 12.98 4.65
C ASP A 365 -22.94 12.54 5.73
N TYR A 366 -21.66 12.28 5.34
CA TYR A 366 -20.58 11.82 6.22
C TYR A 366 -19.22 12.43 5.79
N LYS A 367 -19.15 13.76 5.76
CA LYS A 367 -18.00 14.53 5.23
C LYS A 367 -16.72 14.29 6.00
N GLU A 368 -16.82 14.27 7.33
CA GLU A 368 -15.66 14.15 8.20
C GLU A 368 -15.12 12.71 8.21
N GLU A 369 -16.02 11.73 8.26
CA GLU A 369 -15.71 10.31 8.21
C GLU A 369 -15.10 9.95 6.85
N GLY A 370 -15.69 10.44 5.76
CA GLY A 370 -15.17 10.27 4.41
C GLY A 370 -13.80 10.93 4.23
N PHE A 371 -13.61 12.14 4.77
CA PHE A 371 -12.33 12.84 4.70
C PHE A 371 -11.24 12.11 5.50
N LEU A 372 -11.49 11.82 6.79
CA LEU A 372 -10.48 11.21 7.66
C LEU A 372 -10.07 9.82 7.20
N SER A 373 -11.03 9.01 6.75
CA SER A 373 -10.75 7.69 6.22
C SER A 373 -9.87 7.76 4.96
N MET A 374 -10.20 8.64 4.00
CA MET A 374 -9.42 8.83 2.76
C MET A 374 -8.07 9.48 3.05
N PHE A 375 -7.98 10.46 3.96
CA PHE A 375 -6.73 11.11 4.33
C PHE A 375 -5.75 10.10 4.96
N GLY A 376 -6.21 9.31 5.92
CA GLY A 376 -5.37 8.26 6.53
C GLY A 376 -4.92 7.20 5.54
N MET A 377 -5.77 6.82 4.58
CA MET A 377 -5.41 5.88 3.53
C MET A 377 -4.40 6.47 2.53
N LEU A 378 -4.61 7.72 2.10
CA LEU A 378 -3.85 8.34 1.00
C LEU A 378 -2.61 9.13 1.46
N THR A 379 -2.32 9.08 2.75
CA THR A 379 -1.02 9.45 3.34
C THR A 379 -0.33 8.26 4.02
N GLY A 380 -1.03 7.12 4.17
CA GLY A 380 -0.50 5.92 4.80
C GLY A 380 -1.01 4.65 4.13
N THR A 381 -1.96 3.97 4.76
CA THR A 381 -2.61 2.75 4.23
C THR A 381 -4.08 2.71 4.61
N ILE A 382 -4.81 1.73 4.07
CA ILE A 382 -6.21 1.45 4.48
C ILE A 382 -6.31 1.32 6.01
N SER A 383 -5.33 0.66 6.65
CA SER A 383 -5.31 0.50 8.11
C SER A 383 -5.25 1.84 8.85
N SER A 384 -4.43 2.79 8.37
CA SER A 384 -4.36 4.14 8.93
C SER A 384 -5.69 4.89 8.75
N GLY A 385 -6.34 4.73 7.58
CA GLY A 385 -7.66 5.29 7.32
C GLY A 385 -8.74 4.75 8.26
N ILE A 386 -8.76 3.43 8.48
CA ILE A 386 -9.68 2.77 9.43
C ILE A 386 -9.42 3.22 10.86
N LEU A 387 -8.15 3.36 11.27
CA LEU A 387 -7.82 3.82 12.63
C LEU A 387 -8.29 5.24 12.91
N LEU A 388 -8.09 6.16 11.96
CA LEU A 388 -8.61 7.52 12.10
C LEU A 388 -10.14 7.57 12.07
N LEU A 389 -10.77 6.74 11.24
CA LEU A 389 -12.23 6.66 11.15
C LEU A 389 -12.84 6.20 12.48
N ARG A 390 -12.28 5.18 13.11
CA ARG A 390 -12.79 4.63 14.39
C ARG A 390 -12.86 5.63 15.53
N GLU A 391 -12.09 6.71 15.49
CA GLU A 391 -12.12 7.74 16.51
C GLU A 391 -13.37 8.63 16.41
N ILE A 392 -14.04 8.67 15.29
CA ILE A 392 -15.24 9.49 15.05
C ILE A 392 -16.47 8.65 14.63
N ASP A 393 -16.26 7.44 14.14
CA ASP A 393 -17.29 6.47 13.76
C ASP A 393 -16.86 5.07 14.22
N PRO A 394 -16.90 4.82 15.56
CA PRO A 394 -16.37 3.57 16.14
C PRO A 394 -17.14 2.33 15.73
N ASP A 395 -18.43 2.44 15.48
CA ASP A 395 -19.33 1.34 15.11
C ASP A 395 -19.45 1.16 13.59
N PHE A 396 -18.74 1.99 12.80
CA PHE A 396 -18.78 1.99 11.33
C PHE A 396 -20.20 2.12 10.77
N GLU A 397 -21.00 3.00 11.34
CA GLU A 397 -22.36 3.28 10.90
C GLU A 397 -22.39 3.97 9.52
N THR A 398 -21.34 4.74 9.21
CA THR A 398 -21.21 5.40 7.90
C THR A 398 -20.62 4.47 6.83
N PRO A 399 -20.87 4.74 5.55
CA PRO A 399 -20.24 3.99 4.44
C PRO A 399 -18.73 4.19 4.31
N ALA A 400 -18.10 5.06 5.11
CA ALA A 400 -16.70 5.46 4.95
C ALA A 400 -15.72 4.29 4.96
N ALA A 401 -15.88 3.31 5.87
CA ALA A 401 -15.04 2.11 5.90
C ALA A 401 -15.17 1.27 4.61
N ASN A 402 -16.40 1.09 4.12
CA ASN A 402 -16.65 0.36 2.87
C ASN A 402 -16.10 1.10 1.65
N ASN A 403 -16.08 2.44 1.69
CA ASN A 403 -15.52 3.27 0.61
C ASN A 403 -14.03 3.02 0.39
N LEU A 404 -13.26 2.79 1.46
CA LEU A 404 -11.83 2.47 1.35
C LEU A 404 -11.62 1.16 0.58
N VAL A 405 -12.40 0.13 0.90
CA VAL A 405 -12.26 -1.20 0.28
C VAL A 405 -12.77 -1.18 -1.17
N SER A 406 -13.96 -0.64 -1.41
CA SER A 406 -14.57 -0.58 -2.76
C SER A 406 -13.80 0.35 -3.69
N GLY A 407 -13.32 1.49 -3.15
CA GLY A 407 -12.49 2.46 -3.87
C GLY A 407 -11.14 1.88 -4.27
N SER A 408 -10.50 1.09 -3.40
CA SER A 408 -9.23 0.44 -3.72
C SER A 408 -9.36 -0.52 -4.90
N GLY A 409 -10.45 -1.30 -4.97
CA GLY A 409 -10.71 -2.19 -6.09
C GLY A 409 -10.89 -1.45 -7.42
N THR A 410 -11.70 -0.41 -7.45
CA THR A 410 -11.92 0.43 -8.65
C THR A 410 -10.72 1.33 -8.95
N GLY A 411 -9.99 1.76 -7.93
CA GLY A 411 -8.75 2.53 -8.03
C GLY A 411 -7.64 1.81 -8.80
N ILE A 412 -7.60 0.48 -8.79
CA ILE A 412 -6.65 -0.30 -9.61
C ILE A 412 -6.89 -0.02 -11.10
N ALA A 413 -8.14 -0.04 -11.55
CA ALA A 413 -8.48 0.20 -12.96
C ALA A 413 -8.18 1.65 -13.37
N PHE A 414 -8.58 2.63 -12.57
CA PHE A 414 -8.29 4.05 -12.83
C PHE A 414 -6.81 4.40 -12.61
N GLY A 415 -6.08 3.62 -11.82
CA GLY A 415 -4.65 3.82 -11.57
C GLY A 415 -3.74 3.40 -12.71
N ALA A 416 -4.19 2.56 -13.63
CA ALA A 416 -3.36 2.08 -14.74
C ALA A 416 -2.69 3.20 -15.57
N PRO A 417 -3.36 4.30 -15.96
CA PRO A 417 -2.69 5.41 -16.64
C PRO A 417 -1.61 6.09 -15.79
N VAL A 418 -1.75 6.13 -14.45
CA VAL A 418 -0.74 6.73 -13.56
C VAL A 418 0.59 5.98 -13.66
N LEU A 419 0.57 4.65 -13.85
CA LEU A 419 1.78 3.85 -14.03
C LEU A 419 2.54 4.22 -15.30
N VAL A 420 1.80 4.55 -16.37
CA VAL A 420 2.42 5.08 -17.60
C VAL A 420 3.10 6.41 -17.32
N LEU A 421 2.47 7.30 -16.56
CA LEU A 421 3.09 8.58 -16.16
C LEU A 421 4.35 8.39 -15.34
N VAL A 422 4.35 7.47 -14.38
CA VAL A 422 5.53 7.08 -13.58
C VAL A 422 6.69 6.62 -14.47
N SER A 423 6.38 5.87 -15.52
CA SER A 423 7.37 5.34 -16.47
C SER A 423 7.92 6.39 -17.43
N LEU A 424 7.12 7.40 -17.76
CA LEU A 424 7.51 8.45 -18.70
C LEU A 424 8.35 9.54 -18.04
N ALA A 425 8.06 9.88 -16.78
CA ALA A 425 8.71 10.97 -16.07
C ALA A 425 10.26 10.94 -16.10
N PRO A 426 10.94 9.79 -15.85
CA PRO A 426 12.40 9.75 -15.79
C PRO A 426 13.10 9.83 -17.15
N LYS A 427 12.38 9.72 -18.27
CA LYS A 427 12.98 9.65 -19.60
C LYS A 427 13.70 10.93 -20.02
N SER A 428 13.15 12.10 -19.66
CA SER A 428 13.77 13.40 -19.93
C SER A 428 13.09 14.52 -19.15
N THR A 429 13.73 15.68 -19.09
CA THR A 429 13.13 16.90 -18.52
C THR A 429 11.82 17.28 -19.22
N GLY A 430 11.76 17.16 -20.56
CA GLY A 430 10.55 17.42 -21.32
C GLY A 430 9.40 16.46 -20.94
N TRP A 431 9.73 15.20 -20.69
CA TRP A 431 8.74 14.24 -20.21
C TRP A 431 8.26 14.53 -18.78
N CYS A 432 9.12 15.08 -17.89
CA CYS A 432 8.63 15.52 -16.58
C CYS A 432 7.52 16.58 -16.71
N PHE A 433 7.71 17.59 -17.57
CA PHE A 433 6.67 18.58 -17.86
C PHE A 433 5.47 17.97 -18.59
N GLY A 434 5.71 17.07 -19.54
CA GLY A 434 4.65 16.33 -20.23
C GLY A 434 3.78 15.54 -19.26
N VAL A 435 4.40 14.88 -18.27
CA VAL A 435 3.68 14.14 -17.22
C VAL A 435 2.85 15.07 -16.34
N VAL A 436 3.35 16.25 -15.96
CA VAL A 436 2.54 17.24 -15.23
C VAL A 436 1.31 17.63 -16.06
N GLY A 437 1.48 17.91 -17.36
CA GLY A 437 0.37 18.24 -18.26
C GLY A 437 -0.64 17.09 -18.39
N LEU A 438 -0.18 15.87 -18.65
CA LEU A 438 -1.03 14.68 -18.76
C LEU A 438 -1.76 14.36 -17.45
N ALA A 439 -1.06 14.48 -16.32
CA ALA A 439 -1.66 14.29 -14.99
C ALA A 439 -2.75 15.33 -14.72
N THR A 440 -2.54 16.59 -15.12
CA THR A 440 -3.54 17.67 -14.99
C THR A 440 -4.76 17.40 -15.86
N VAL A 441 -4.56 16.97 -17.11
CA VAL A 441 -5.67 16.61 -18.00
C VAL A 441 -6.44 15.42 -17.43
N TYR A 442 -5.74 14.39 -16.96
CA TYR A 442 -6.39 13.21 -16.39
C TYR A 442 -7.14 13.54 -15.09
N LEU A 443 -6.58 14.41 -14.24
CA LEU A 443 -7.26 14.92 -13.05
C LEU A 443 -8.57 15.67 -13.41
N ALA A 444 -8.58 16.41 -14.51
CA ALA A 444 -9.78 17.12 -14.96
C ALA A 444 -10.87 16.19 -15.53
N ILE A 445 -10.49 14.99 -15.99
CA ILE A 445 -11.42 13.98 -16.51
C ILE A 445 -12.08 13.20 -15.38
N LEU A 446 -11.36 12.95 -14.27
CA LEU A 446 -11.84 12.20 -13.11
C LEU A 446 -12.77 13.05 -12.24
#